data_1255b7be74b7e0fcec13f11c2874eab0
#
_entry.id   1255b7be74b7e0fcec13f11c2874eab0
#
_cell.length_a   1.000
_cell.length_b   1.000
_cell.length_c   1.000
_cell.angle_alpha   90.00
_cell.angle_beta   90.00
_cell.angle_gamma   90.00
#
_symmetry.space_group_name_H-M   'P 1'
#
loop_
_entity.id
_entity.type
_entity.pdbx_description
1 polymer ?
#
loop_
_entity_poly.entity_id
_entity_poly.type
_entity_poly.pdbx_seq_one_letter_code
_entity_poly.pdbx_strand_id
1 'polypeptide(L)'
;MEKINNWEEVEAKGMEDFKPLPIGAYECVIKDARINVNEETGKETFKVSIDIATGDYKDYFKNRYEKNTNADKKWDNNAVRYLAYQGDNVAYFKGFITSVENSNSGYKWDWDETKLKGKKICGVFQYEEYEKQDGTRGIKVRLNKFRSLDKMKDIEVNDSVKLINGSYVSYNEYNGTKTINNSANIEDFGDVVEITDDILD
;
A
#
# COMPACT_ATOMS: atom_id res chain seq x y z
N MET A 1 24.05 -0.05 -29.79
CA MET A 1 22.97 0.61 -29.09
C MET A 1 22.63 1.87 -29.87
N GLU A 2 21.40 2.00 -30.33
CA GLU A 2 20.95 3.19 -31.04
C GLU A 2 20.73 4.35 -30.09
N LYS A 3 20.95 5.61 -30.58
CA LYS A 3 20.70 6.81 -29.77
C LYS A 3 19.19 6.93 -29.51
N ILE A 4 18.81 7.15 -28.24
CA ILE A 4 17.42 7.37 -27.85
C ILE A 4 16.99 8.74 -28.39
N ASN A 5 15.90 8.80 -29.13
CA ASN A 5 15.29 10.04 -29.55
C ASN A 5 14.91 10.89 -28.33
N ASN A 6 15.14 12.19 -28.42
CA ASN A 6 14.87 13.18 -27.34
C ASN A 6 15.73 13.01 -26.06
N TRP A 7 16.90 12.36 -26.17
CA TRP A 7 17.81 12.18 -25.03
C TRP A 7 18.18 13.50 -24.34
N GLU A 8 18.41 14.55 -25.11
CA GLU A 8 18.76 15.87 -24.57
C GLU A 8 17.59 16.59 -23.89
N GLU A 9 16.34 16.20 -24.18
CA GLU A 9 15.12 16.78 -23.60
C GLU A 9 14.67 16.01 -22.34
N VAL A 10 15.26 14.82 -22.10
CA VAL A 10 14.93 14.01 -20.94
C VAL A 10 15.70 14.51 -19.73
N GLU A 11 14.98 15.00 -18.72
CA GLU A 11 15.57 15.36 -17.45
C GLU A 11 16.10 14.11 -16.73
N ALA A 12 17.39 14.08 -16.39
CA ALA A 12 17.98 12.98 -15.65
C ALA A 12 17.36 12.91 -14.23
N LYS A 13 16.76 11.77 -13.89
CA LYS A 13 16.23 11.51 -12.53
C LYS A 13 17.16 10.58 -11.81
N GLY A 14 17.65 11.01 -10.65
CA GLY A 14 18.38 10.15 -9.71
C GLY A 14 17.47 9.10 -9.09
N MET A 15 18.02 7.95 -8.71
CA MET A 15 17.29 6.95 -7.92
C MET A 15 16.86 7.50 -6.54
N GLU A 16 17.47 8.58 -6.10
CA GLU A 16 17.22 9.33 -4.86
C GLU A 16 15.86 10.04 -4.84
N ASP A 17 15.24 10.28 -6.01
CA ASP A 17 13.93 10.92 -6.12
C ASP A 17 12.76 10.02 -5.73
N PHE A 18 13.02 8.75 -5.44
CA PHE A 18 11.99 7.81 -4.99
C PHE A 18 12.00 7.66 -3.48
N LYS A 19 11.18 8.45 -2.79
CA LYS A 19 10.94 8.31 -1.36
C LYS A 19 9.81 7.27 -1.13
N PRO A 20 10.12 6.05 -0.65
CA PRO A 20 9.09 5.05 -0.40
C PRO A 20 8.18 5.52 0.74
N LEU A 21 6.89 5.12 0.67
CA LEU A 21 5.95 5.39 1.75
C LEU A 21 6.30 4.50 2.96
N PRO A 22 6.59 5.06 4.15
CA PRO A 22 6.75 4.28 5.37
C PRO A 22 5.44 3.61 5.81
N ILE A 23 5.54 2.56 6.64
CA ILE A 23 4.40 2.10 7.43
C ILE A 23 3.94 3.22 8.36
N GLY A 24 2.64 3.33 8.60
CA GLY A 24 2.12 4.41 9.42
C GLY A 24 0.62 4.62 9.26
N ALA A 25 0.11 5.52 10.09
CA ALA A 25 -1.25 6.04 10.00
C ALA A 25 -1.21 7.42 9.34
N TYR A 26 -2.01 7.62 8.31
CA TYR A 26 -2.03 8.85 7.51
C TYR A 26 -3.44 9.40 7.41
N GLU A 27 -3.56 10.73 7.46
CA GLU A 27 -4.79 11.40 7.01
C GLU A 27 -4.89 11.24 5.49
N CYS A 28 -5.98 10.63 5.04
CA CYS A 28 -6.21 10.31 3.64
C CYS A 28 -7.51 10.94 3.15
N VAL A 29 -7.62 11.07 1.84
CA VAL A 29 -8.84 11.46 1.12
C VAL A 29 -9.30 10.32 0.23
N ILE A 30 -10.59 10.01 0.24
CA ILE A 30 -11.18 9.01 -0.65
C ILE A 30 -11.21 9.58 -2.08
N LYS A 31 -10.58 8.91 -3.01
CA LYS A 31 -10.52 9.28 -4.43
C LYS A 31 -11.64 8.66 -5.23
N ASP A 32 -11.99 7.41 -4.89
CA ASP A 32 -13.05 6.65 -5.54
C ASP A 32 -13.59 5.59 -4.59
N ALA A 33 -14.90 5.36 -4.64
CA ALA A 33 -15.57 4.29 -3.92
C ALA A 33 -16.69 3.75 -4.80
N ARG A 34 -16.75 2.42 -4.98
CA ARG A 34 -17.73 1.78 -5.85
C ARG A 34 -17.84 0.28 -5.60
N ILE A 35 -18.91 -0.32 -6.06
CA ILE A 35 -19.04 -1.77 -6.16
C ILE A 35 -18.11 -2.27 -7.27
N ASN A 36 -17.36 -3.30 -6.97
CA ASN A 36 -16.48 -4.00 -7.90
C ASN A 36 -16.92 -5.47 -8.00
N VAL A 37 -17.19 -5.93 -9.20
CA VAL A 37 -17.53 -7.31 -9.48
C VAL A 37 -16.29 -8.03 -10.00
N ASN A 38 -15.95 -9.16 -9.40
CA ASN A 38 -14.91 -10.03 -9.94
C ASN A 38 -15.51 -10.82 -11.12
N GLU A 39 -14.98 -10.65 -12.31
CA GLU A 39 -15.50 -11.22 -13.55
C GLU A 39 -15.46 -12.75 -13.57
N GLU A 40 -14.48 -13.36 -12.90
CA GLU A 40 -14.31 -14.81 -12.87
C GLU A 40 -15.25 -15.50 -11.88
N THR A 41 -15.48 -14.88 -10.71
CA THR A 41 -16.23 -15.50 -9.61
C THR A 41 -17.61 -14.90 -9.41
N GLY A 42 -17.93 -13.79 -10.07
CA GLY A 42 -19.15 -13.01 -9.85
C GLY A 42 -19.21 -12.34 -8.48
N LYS A 43 -18.16 -12.46 -7.65
CA LYS A 43 -18.15 -11.92 -6.30
C LYS A 43 -18.09 -10.40 -6.31
N GLU A 44 -19.03 -9.78 -5.61
CA GLU A 44 -19.07 -8.35 -5.41
C GLU A 44 -18.30 -7.93 -4.15
N THR A 45 -17.56 -6.82 -4.27
CA THR A 45 -16.86 -6.18 -3.16
C THR A 45 -16.99 -4.68 -3.28
N PHE A 46 -16.92 -3.98 -2.16
CA PHE A 46 -16.85 -2.52 -2.14
C PHE A 46 -15.40 -2.09 -2.23
N LYS A 47 -15.01 -1.50 -3.36
CA LYS A 47 -13.66 -1.02 -3.63
C LYS A 47 -13.53 0.43 -3.19
N VAL A 48 -12.53 0.72 -2.37
CA VAL A 48 -12.19 2.08 -1.93
C VAL A 48 -10.75 2.40 -2.34
N SER A 49 -10.55 3.50 -3.03
CA SER A 49 -9.24 4.04 -3.41
C SER A 49 -9.00 5.34 -2.64
N ILE A 50 -7.83 5.50 -2.07
CA ILE A 50 -7.46 6.68 -1.28
C ILE A 50 -6.17 7.32 -1.78
N ASP A 51 -5.93 8.56 -1.33
CA ASP A 51 -4.64 9.22 -1.42
C ASP A 51 -4.31 9.88 -0.09
N ILE A 52 -3.03 10.17 0.16
CA ILE A 52 -2.59 10.87 1.37
C ILE A 52 -2.93 12.35 1.23
N ALA A 53 -3.64 12.91 2.21
CA ALA A 53 -4.18 14.25 2.14
C ALA A 53 -3.24 15.32 2.72
N THR A 54 -2.35 14.96 3.65
CA THR A 54 -1.53 15.90 4.42
C THR A 54 -0.12 15.38 4.68
N GLY A 55 0.77 16.26 5.14
CA GLY A 55 2.15 15.92 5.54
C GLY A 55 3.10 15.73 4.36
N ASP A 56 4.28 15.16 4.65
CA ASP A 56 5.39 15.00 3.69
C ASP A 56 5.06 14.08 2.50
N TYR A 57 4.05 13.23 2.66
CA TYR A 57 3.60 12.29 1.65
C TYR A 57 2.28 12.70 0.98
N LYS A 58 1.88 13.97 1.12
CA LYS A 58 0.69 14.47 0.45
C LYS A 58 0.72 14.19 -1.05
N ASP A 59 -0.43 13.75 -1.60
CA ASP A 59 -0.61 13.40 -3.01
C ASP A 59 0.35 12.29 -3.51
N TYR A 60 0.83 11.41 -2.62
CA TYR A 60 1.81 10.37 -2.94
C TYR A 60 1.36 9.46 -4.08
N PHE A 61 0.15 8.91 -4.01
CA PHE A 61 -0.37 8.00 -5.02
C PHE A 61 -0.82 8.73 -6.29
N LYS A 62 -1.33 9.95 -6.17
CA LYS A 62 -1.64 10.83 -7.31
C LYS A 62 -0.39 11.13 -8.13
N ASN A 63 0.69 11.55 -7.47
CA ASN A 63 1.96 11.84 -8.14
C ASN A 63 2.52 10.61 -8.87
N ARG A 64 2.41 9.42 -8.28
CA ARG A 64 2.80 8.15 -8.92
C ARG A 64 1.92 7.84 -10.12
N TYR A 65 0.61 8.04 -10.01
CA TYR A 65 -0.34 7.85 -11.10
C TYR A 65 -0.06 8.80 -12.26
N GLU A 66 0.20 10.07 -11.99
CA GLU A 66 0.45 11.09 -13.01
C GLU A 66 1.79 10.84 -13.74
N LYS A 67 2.82 10.41 -13.00
CA LYS A 67 4.14 10.04 -13.57
C LYS A 67 4.12 8.74 -14.38
N ASN A 68 3.10 7.92 -14.25
CA ASN A 68 2.97 6.68 -15.02
C ASN A 68 2.50 7.00 -16.45
N THR A 69 3.31 6.70 -17.44
CA THR A 69 3.06 6.99 -18.86
C THR A 69 2.32 5.87 -19.60
N ASN A 70 2.01 4.75 -18.93
CA ASN A 70 1.27 3.66 -19.55
C ASN A 70 -0.14 4.11 -19.95
N ALA A 71 -0.59 3.74 -21.15
CA ALA A 71 -1.91 4.09 -21.65
C ALA A 71 -3.05 3.55 -20.75
N ASP A 72 -2.88 2.33 -20.23
CA ASP A 72 -3.85 1.66 -19.35
C ASP A 72 -3.52 1.81 -17.87
N LYS A 73 -2.95 2.96 -17.49
CA LYS A 73 -2.56 3.19 -16.10
C LYS A 73 -3.74 3.09 -15.15
N LYS A 74 -3.51 2.40 -14.05
CA LYS A 74 -4.49 2.21 -12.96
C LYS A 74 -4.00 2.86 -11.69
N TRP A 75 -4.93 3.20 -10.80
CA TRP A 75 -4.59 3.66 -9.46
C TRP A 75 -3.76 2.60 -8.73
N ASP A 76 -2.76 3.04 -7.94
CA ASP A 76 -1.87 2.13 -7.22
C ASP A 76 -2.67 1.23 -6.27
N ASN A 77 -2.57 -0.07 -6.48
CA ASN A 77 -3.30 -1.07 -5.70
C ASN A 77 -2.89 -1.10 -4.21
N ASN A 78 -1.74 -0.51 -3.87
CA ASN A 78 -1.32 -0.36 -2.48
C ASN A 78 -2.16 0.68 -1.72
N ALA A 79 -2.86 1.57 -2.42
CA ALA A 79 -3.82 2.54 -1.88
C ALA A 79 -5.27 2.12 -2.08
N VAL A 80 -5.53 0.84 -2.33
CA VAL A 80 -6.87 0.29 -2.58
C VAL A 80 -7.21 -0.76 -1.53
N ARG A 81 -8.45 -0.70 -1.02
CA ARG A 81 -9.01 -1.74 -0.15
C ARG A 81 -10.32 -2.25 -0.72
N TYR A 82 -10.48 -3.57 -0.68
CA TYR A 82 -11.72 -4.25 -1.02
C TYR A 82 -12.39 -4.72 0.28
N LEU A 83 -13.65 -4.36 0.47
CA LEU A 83 -14.44 -4.66 1.65
C LEU A 83 -15.64 -5.53 1.24
N ALA A 84 -15.89 -6.59 1.97
CA ALA A 84 -17.16 -7.31 1.85
C ALA A 84 -18.26 -6.46 2.49
N TYR A 85 -19.28 -6.11 1.71
CA TYR A 85 -20.42 -5.31 2.18
C TYR A 85 -21.70 -6.13 2.34
N GLN A 86 -21.58 -7.45 2.17
CA GLN A 86 -22.63 -8.44 2.37
C GLN A 86 -22.09 -9.65 3.15
N GLY A 87 -22.97 -10.44 3.76
CA GLY A 87 -22.62 -11.65 4.49
C GLY A 87 -21.92 -11.38 5.83
N ASP A 88 -21.22 -12.38 6.34
CA ASP A 88 -20.63 -12.38 7.70
C ASP A 88 -19.59 -11.27 7.95
N ASN A 89 -18.95 -10.78 6.88
CA ASN A 89 -17.91 -9.77 6.96
C ASN A 89 -18.43 -8.33 6.83
N VAL A 90 -19.74 -8.10 6.78
CA VAL A 90 -20.36 -6.77 6.68
C VAL A 90 -19.94 -5.83 7.81
N ALA A 91 -19.54 -6.37 8.96
CA ALA A 91 -19.07 -5.58 10.10
C ALA A 91 -17.85 -4.71 9.77
N TYR A 92 -16.95 -5.17 8.88
CA TYR A 92 -15.81 -4.38 8.43
C TYR A 92 -16.22 -3.21 7.53
N PHE A 93 -17.21 -3.41 6.66
CA PHE A 93 -17.79 -2.35 5.86
C PHE A 93 -18.49 -1.31 6.75
N LYS A 94 -19.29 -1.75 7.72
CA LYS A 94 -19.91 -0.85 8.69
C LYS A 94 -18.87 -0.06 9.48
N GLY A 95 -17.77 -0.69 9.90
CA GLY A 95 -16.64 -0.04 10.57
C GLY A 95 -15.97 1.03 9.69
N PHE A 96 -15.82 0.78 8.39
CA PHE A 96 -15.33 1.76 7.42
C PHE A 96 -16.28 2.97 7.34
N ILE A 97 -17.57 2.76 7.11
CA ILE A 97 -18.58 3.82 7.03
C ILE A 97 -18.61 4.66 8.30
N THR A 98 -18.64 4.01 9.48
CA THR A 98 -18.58 4.71 10.78
C THR A 98 -17.30 5.57 10.90
N SER A 99 -16.16 5.06 10.42
CA SER A 99 -14.91 5.82 10.43
C SER A 99 -14.97 7.05 9.52
N VAL A 100 -15.62 6.95 8.36
CA VAL A 100 -15.85 8.10 7.47
C VAL A 100 -16.78 9.12 8.13
N GLU A 101 -17.89 8.68 8.71
CA GLU A 101 -18.82 9.60 9.40
C GLU A 101 -18.13 10.37 10.53
N ASN A 102 -17.36 9.66 11.38
CA ASN A 102 -16.65 10.28 12.50
C ASN A 102 -15.52 11.22 12.03
N SER A 103 -14.97 11.00 10.84
CA SER A 103 -13.92 11.84 10.26
C SER A 103 -14.44 13.07 9.53
N ASN A 104 -15.74 13.15 9.25
CA ASN A 104 -16.35 14.23 8.45
C ASN A 104 -17.61 14.78 9.14
N SER A 105 -17.45 15.85 9.88
CA SER A 105 -18.56 16.49 10.60
C SER A 105 -19.76 16.77 9.69
N GLY A 106 -20.96 16.41 10.17
CA GLY A 106 -22.22 16.59 9.44
C GLY A 106 -22.46 15.60 8.29
N TYR A 107 -21.52 14.70 8.00
CA TYR A 107 -21.74 13.63 7.03
C TYR A 107 -22.44 12.44 7.67
N LYS A 108 -23.46 11.91 7.00
CA LYS A 108 -24.13 10.65 7.30
C LYS A 108 -24.25 9.84 6.03
N TRP A 109 -23.97 8.54 6.14
CA TRP A 109 -24.09 7.59 5.06
C TRP A 109 -25.57 7.37 4.68
N ASP A 110 -25.86 7.52 3.40
CA ASP A 110 -27.21 7.39 2.81
C ASP A 110 -27.28 6.39 1.65
N TRP A 111 -26.33 5.47 1.60
CA TRP A 111 -26.19 4.41 0.58
C TRP A 111 -25.84 4.90 -0.81
N ASP A 112 -25.31 6.12 -0.93
CA ASP A 112 -24.78 6.70 -2.16
C ASP A 112 -23.24 6.75 -2.07
N GLU A 113 -22.58 5.77 -2.70
CA GLU A 113 -21.10 5.64 -2.68
C GLU A 113 -20.40 6.82 -3.36
N THR A 114 -21.06 7.52 -4.26
CA THR A 114 -20.47 8.68 -4.97
C THR A 114 -20.15 9.81 -4.01
N LYS A 115 -20.90 9.93 -2.91
CA LYS A 115 -20.71 10.94 -1.86
C LYS A 115 -19.52 10.69 -0.95
N LEU A 116 -18.92 9.49 -1.02
CA LEU A 116 -17.69 9.19 -0.31
C LEU A 116 -16.46 9.86 -0.92
N LYS A 117 -16.50 10.17 -2.21
CA LYS A 117 -15.42 10.89 -2.88
C LYS A 117 -15.15 12.23 -2.22
N GLY A 118 -13.89 12.49 -1.91
CA GLY A 118 -13.45 13.70 -1.22
C GLY A 118 -13.58 13.66 0.30
N LYS A 119 -14.22 12.64 0.89
CA LYS A 119 -14.28 12.47 2.35
C LYS A 119 -12.91 12.08 2.90
N LYS A 120 -12.63 12.57 4.10
CA LYS A 120 -11.41 12.27 4.82
C LYS A 120 -11.55 10.99 5.65
N ILE A 121 -10.44 10.30 5.84
CA ILE A 121 -10.35 9.09 6.68
C ILE A 121 -8.89 8.85 7.09
N CYS A 122 -8.65 8.15 8.17
CA CYS A 122 -7.33 7.64 8.48
C CYS A 122 -7.10 6.30 7.77
N GLY A 123 -6.08 6.24 6.91
CA GLY A 123 -5.55 5.02 6.30
C GLY A 123 -4.34 4.51 7.08
N VAL A 124 -4.37 3.24 7.48
CA VAL A 124 -3.24 2.58 8.17
C VAL A 124 -2.52 1.69 7.18
N PHE A 125 -1.24 1.98 6.94
CA PHE A 125 -0.38 1.26 6.03
C PHE A 125 0.58 0.36 6.79
N GLN A 126 0.69 -0.90 6.35
CA GLN A 126 1.55 -1.92 6.96
C GLN A 126 2.30 -2.69 5.88
N TYR A 127 3.34 -3.42 6.30
CA TYR A 127 4.02 -4.37 5.42
C TYR A 127 3.10 -5.53 5.06
N GLU A 128 3.06 -5.86 3.78
CA GLU A 128 2.35 -7.03 3.24
C GLU A 128 3.29 -7.79 2.29
N GLU A 129 3.41 -9.10 2.50
CA GLU A 129 4.15 -9.98 1.61
C GLU A 129 3.40 -10.11 0.28
N TYR A 130 4.14 -10.23 -0.81
CA TYR A 130 3.59 -10.51 -2.14
C TYR A 130 4.53 -11.43 -2.91
N GLU A 131 3.98 -12.19 -3.83
CA GLU A 131 4.72 -13.01 -4.76
C GLU A 131 5.02 -12.24 -6.03
N LYS A 132 6.28 -12.29 -6.48
CA LYS A 132 6.72 -11.70 -7.75
C LYS A 132 6.45 -12.68 -8.89
N GLN A 133 6.56 -12.20 -10.13
CA GLN A 133 6.37 -13.03 -11.33
C GLN A 133 7.35 -14.20 -11.44
N ASP A 134 8.53 -14.09 -10.87
CA ASP A 134 9.56 -15.14 -10.80
C ASP A 134 9.33 -16.15 -9.67
N GLY A 135 8.22 -16.05 -8.93
CA GLY A 135 7.89 -16.88 -7.79
C GLY A 135 8.59 -16.47 -6.48
N THR A 136 9.53 -15.53 -6.52
CA THR A 136 10.16 -15.01 -5.31
C THR A 136 9.21 -14.11 -4.52
N ARG A 137 9.44 -13.98 -3.21
CA ARG A 137 8.58 -13.15 -2.35
C ARG A 137 9.25 -11.82 -2.02
N GLY A 138 8.44 -10.79 -1.96
CA GLY A 138 8.82 -9.45 -1.56
C GLY A 138 7.88 -8.90 -0.50
N ILE A 139 8.24 -7.75 0.07
CA ILE A 139 7.34 -6.98 0.92
C ILE A 139 7.06 -5.63 0.29
N LYS A 140 5.89 -5.10 0.57
CA LYS A 140 5.46 -3.76 0.16
C LYS A 140 4.64 -3.12 1.27
N VAL A 141 4.59 -1.80 1.27
CA VAL A 141 3.70 -1.05 2.15
C VAL A 141 2.34 -0.93 1.48
N ARG A 142 1.30 -1.37 2.15
CA ARG A 142 -0.07 -1.40 1.63
C ARG A 142 -1.08 -0.94 2.66
N LEU A 143 -2.16 -0.33 2.17
CA LEU A 143 -3.32 0.01 2.97
C LEU A 143 -3.95 -1.25 3.60
N ASN A 144 -3.86 -1.35 4.91
CA ASN A 144 -4.37 -2.51 5.66
C ASN A 144 -5.77 -2.28 6.21
N LYS A 145 -6.01 -1.13 6.85
CA LYS A 145 -7.29 -0.83 7.50
C LYS A 145 -7.60 0.66 7.50
N PHE A 146 -8.87 0.97 7.71
CA PHE A 146 -9.35 2.33 7.94
C PHE A 146 -9.63 2.58 9.42
N ARG A 147 -9.48 3.82 9.86
CA ARG A 147 -9.85 4.32 11.18
C ARG A 147 -10.39 5.74 11.04
N SER A 148 -11.10 6.21 12.05
CA SER A 148 -11.49 7.62 12.12
C SER A 148 -10.29 8.51 12.47
N LEU A 149 -10.31 9.75 12.02
CA LEU A 149 -9.20 10.70 12.20
C LEU A 149 -8.97 11.05 13.67
N ASP A 150 -10.01 11.11 14.49
CA ASP A 150 -9.91 11.34 15.93
C ASP A 150 -9.07 10.29 16.66
N LYS A 151 -9.04 9.05 16.15
CA LYS A 151 -8.24 7.95 16.69
C LYS A 151 -6.85 7.81 16.07
N MET A 152 -6.49 8.65 15.11
CA MET A 152 -5.23 8.49 14.37
C MET A 152 -4.00 8.55 15.27
N LYS A 153 -4.00 9.41 16.29
CA LYS A 153 -2.87 9.57 17.22
C LYS A 153 -2.65 8.37 18.14
N ASP A 154 -3.70 7.58 18.36
CA ASP A 154 -3.67 6.41 19.25
C ASP A 154 -3.30 5.11 18.50
N ILE A 155 -3.00 5.22 17.19
CA ILE A 155 -2.68 4.06 16.39
C ILE A 155 -1.19 3.76 16.49
N GLU A 156 -0.87 2.70 17.20
CA GLU A 156 0.45 2.08 17.11
C GLU A 156 0.51 1.20 15.86
N VAL A 157 1.42 1.52 14.97
CA VAL A 157 1.73 0.71 13.78
C VAL A 157 3.02 -0.03 14.07
N ASN A 158 2.89 -1.31 14.38
CA ASN A 158 4.06 -2.17 14.56
C ASN A 158 4.70 -2.53 13.21
N ASP A 159 5.94 -3.00 13.25
CA ASP A 159 6.73 -3.40 12.09
C ASP A 159 6.43 -4.82 11.59
N SER A 160 5.25 -5.37 11.93
CA SER A 160 4.88 -6.71 11.49
C SER A 160 4.57 -6.75 9.98
N VAL A 161 4.97 -7.87 9.37
CA VAL A 161 4.68 -8.20 7.98
C VAL A 161 3.50 -9.17 7.94
N LYS A 162 2.46 -8.81 7.20
CA LYS A 162 1.36 -9.71 6.92
C LYS A 162 1.76 -10.65 5.78
N LEU A 163 1.82 -11.93 6.06
CA LEU A 163 2.18 -12.97 5.09
C LEU A 163 1.01 -13.28 4.14
N ILE A 164 1.31 -13.94 3.01
CA ILE A 164 0.31 -14.36 2.01
C ILE A 164 -0.73 -15.31 2.62
N ASN A 165 -0.33 -16.16 3.58
CA ASN A 165 -1.25 -17.06 4.29
C ASN A 165 -2.14 -16.35 5.35
N GLY A 166 -1.98 -15.03 5.52
CA GLY A 166 -2.75 -14.21 6.45
C GLY A 166 -2.17 -14.11 7.86
N SER A 167 -1.12 -14.84 8.21
CA SER A 167 -0.42 -14.71 9.50
C SER A 167 0.46 -13.45 9.53
N TYR A 168 1.00 -13.14 10.71
CA TYR A 168 1.87 -11.99 10.92
C TYR A 168 3.19 -12.45 11.56
N VAL A 169 4.30 -11.90 11.10
CA VAL A 169 5.64 -12.05 11.68
C VAL A 169 6.28 -10.70 11.87
N SER A 170 7.27 -10.56 12.74
CA SER A 170 8.04 -9.31 12.84
C SER A 170 8.86 -9.08 11.56
N TYR A 171 9.19 -7.81 11.27
CA TYR A 171 10.03 -7.47 10.11
C TYR A 171 11.40 -8.15 10.17
N ASN A 172 11.99 -8.20 11.37
CA ASN A 172 13.30 -8.84 11.59
C ASN A 172 13.23 -10.35 11.36
N GLU A 173 12.19 -11.03 11.85
CA GLU A 173 11.97 -12.45 11.61
C GLU A 173 11.79 -12.75 10.12
N TYR A 174 11.01 -11.94 9.41
CA TYR A 174 10.81 -12.07 7.97
C TYR A 174 12.14 -11.97 7.19
N ASN A 175 12.99 -11.00 7.51
CA ASN A 175 14.29 -10.84 6.86
C ASN A 175 15.29 -11.92 7.28
N GLY A 176 15.30 -12.34 8.54
CA GLY A 176 16.13 -13.45 9.02
C GLY A 176 15.81 -14.76 8.30
N THR A 177 14.54 -15.07 8.09
CA THR A 177 14.11 -16.26 7.34
C THR A 177 14.58 -16.22 5.88
N LYS A 178 14.58 -15.04 5.25
CA LYS A 178 15.10 -14.86 3.89
C LYS A 178 16.61 -15.12 3.81
N THR A 179 17.36 -14.65 4.78
CA THR A 179 18.81 -14.86 4.85
C THR A 179 19.13 -16.36 4.94
N ILE A 180 18.40 -17.10 5.76
CA ILE A 180 18.58 -18.57 5.91
C ILE A 180 18.22 -19.30 4.60
N ASN A 181 17.11 -18.92 3.95
CA ASN A 181 16.70 -19.54 2.68
C ASN A 181 17.67 -19.24 1.53
N ASN A 182 18.24 -18.03 1.50
CA ASN A 182 19.29 -17.70 0.55
C ASN A 182 20.61 -18.46 0.83
N SER A 183 20.93 -18.68 2.10
CA SER A 183 22.14 -19.45 2.47
C SER A 183 22.02 -20.95 2.11
N ALA A 184 20.82 -21.50 2.15
CA ALA A 184 20.57 -22.89 1.73
C ALA A 184 20.69 -23.10 0.20
N ASN A 185 20.61 -22.02 -0.60
CA ASN A 185 20.78 -22.05 -2.06
C ASN A 185 22.17 -21.61 -2.53
N ILE A 186 23.13 -21.36 -1.61
CA ILE A 186 24.49 -20.87 -1.92
C ILE A 186 25.50 -22.03 -2.02
N GLU A 187 25.07 -23.28 -2.25
CA GLU A 187 26.05 -24.35 -2.51
C GLU A 187 26.66 -24.32 -3.93
N ASP A 188 26.33 -23.32 -4.80
CA ASP A 188 26.84 -23.34 -6.19
C ASP A 188 27.32 -22.00 -6.77
N PHE A 189 27.60 -20.97 -6.00
CA PHE A 189 28.27 -19.76 -6.54
C PHE A 189 29.30 -19.21 -5.55
N GLY A 190 30.58 -19.37 -5.93
CA GLY A 190 31.71 -18.78 -5.25
C GLY A 190 31.65 -17.25 -5.22
N ASP A 191 32.25 -16.69 -4.16
CA ASP A 191 32.49 -15.27 -3.86
C ASP A 191 31.32 -14.49 -3.26
N VAL A 192 31.10 -14.74 -1.98
CA VAL A 192 30.35 -13.81 -1.11
C VAL A 192 31.35 -12.80 -0.55
N VAL A 193 31.22 -11.52 -0.95
CA VAL A 193 31.89 -10.42 -0.26
C VAL A 193 31.14 -10.15 1.06
N GLU A 194 31.72 -10.55 2.18
CA GLU A 194 31.29 -10.09 3.50
C GLU A 194 31.46 -8.58 3.60
N ILE A 195 30.34 -7.87 3.71
CA ILE A 195 30.36 -6.47 4.17
C ILE A 195 30.37 -6.53 5.69
N THR A 196 31.56 -6.43 6.28
CA THR A 196 31.73 -6.22 7.70
C THR A 196 31.37 -4.78 8.05
N ASP A 197 30.55 -4.61 9.11
CA ASP A 197 30.21 -3.33 9.76
C ASP A 197 31.44 -2.74 10.48
N ASP A 198 32.36 -2.18 9.72
CA ASP A 198 33.49 -1.41 10.27
C ASP A 198 33.66 -0.11 9.46
N ILE A 199 32.72 0.80 9.55
CA ILE A 199 32.96 2.25 9.32
C ILE A 199 32.05 3.05 10.26
N LEU A 200 32.43 3.15 11.52
CA LEU A 200 32.09 4.26 12.39
C LEU A 200 33.32 4.58 13.25
N ASP A 201 34.14 5.47 12.71
CA ASP A 201 34.98 6.41 13.45
C ASP A 201 35.09 7.72 12.65
#